data_c646c165236a4bc413f8f520511e0018
#
_entry.id   c646c165236a4bc413f8f520511e0018
#
_cell.length_a   1.000
_cell.length_b   1.000
_cell.length_c   1.000
_cell.angle_alpha   90.00
_cell.angle_beta   90.00
_cell.angle_gamma   90.00
#
_symmetry.space_group_name_H-M   'P 1'
#
loop_
_entity.id
_entity.type
_entity.pdbx_description
1 polymer ?
#
loop_
_entity_poly.entity_id
_entity_poly.type
_entity_poly.pdbx_seq_one_letter_code
_entity_poly.pdbx_strand_id
1 'polypeptide(L)'
;MRLFSPAPPPRRLGLAVVMSVALLLPSLVHSVPLARAQAGQPPNEPKRPAYQIGSAGRFNEDWSVLRGVDLDKTDDFWDRLKFIPLSPDQNVWLTVGGQARERGEYFRQFLFGNSEPKQSDGYLLSRYRLSADLHVTRYFRMFAEGRSAFALDRELVGGRTTAFVDEFDLMNGFADVMIPLGQQASVTLRGGRQELIFGSQRLVGPGDFTQVPRAFEGGAAIGQIGGWTITPFWTQSVVIDKYRFNESTSDLEFFGVFGTGPLHVLPVNLDLYWLDANNKTTTFNGTPGREHRHTLGGRVWGKIGATGLDFEVEGAAQFGTVGRGDIAAFMTTGVLGYTLPVASLSPRVYVEFDYASGDDRPGRDVGTFNQLYPNAHSFLGYIDYIGRQNLISPNAGITISPIQGLTLSLQQYFFWRASDRDAVYNKSGGVLRAGTSRDRYVGAETDVYATYNFTRHILGYAGYSRFFTGEFLDKTGKDKDSDFYYVAIQYTF
;
A
#
# COMPACT_ATOMS: atom_id res chain seq x y z
N MET A 1 -55.53 0.71 -16.86
CA MET A 1 -55.23 1.80 -15.96
C MET A 1 -55.03 1.21 -14.56
N ARG A 2 -53.80 0.80 -14.21
CA ARG A 2 -53.41 0.36 -12.86
C ARG A 2 -52.20 1.17 -12.49
N LEU A 3 -52.33 1.97 -11.46
CA LEU A 3 -51.33 2.85 -10.88
C LEU A 3 -50.25 2.02 -10.16
N PHE A 4 -49.02 2.19 -10.57
CA PHE A 4 -47.87 1.70 -9.80
C PHE A 4 -47.60 2.69 -8.66
N SER A 5 -47.66 2.18 -7.43
CA SER A 5 -47.22 2.87 -6.22
C SER A 5 -45.71 2.80 -6.14
N PRO A 6 -44.98 3.87 -5.81
CA PRO A 6 -43.53 3.81 -5.65
C PRO A 6 -43.15 3.07 -4.36
N ALA A 7 -42.13 2.25 -4.45
CA ALA A 7 -41.54 1.56 -3.30
C ALA A 7 -40.92 2.56 -2.30
N PRO A 8 -40.96 2.30 -0.99
CA PRO A 8 -40.38 3.16 0.01
C PRO A 8 -38.85 3.19 -0.10
N PRO A 9 -38.19 4.33 0.27
CA PRO A 9 -36.74 4.46 0.20
C PRO A 9 -36.07 3.51 1.24
N PRO A 10 -34.88 2.97 0.95
CA PRO A 10 -34.15 2.11 1.86
C PRO A 10 -33.75 2.88 3.13
N ARG A 11 -33.97 2.24 4.26
CA ARG A 11 -33.70 2.80 5.61
C ARG A 11 -32.19 2.96 5.82
N ARG A 12 -31.80 4.07 6.46
CA ARG A 12 -30.47 4.46 6.87
C ARG A 12 -29.80 3.40 7.79
N LEU A 13 -29.09 2.44 7.24
CA LEU A 13 -28.33 1.44 8.00
C LEU A 13 -26.85 1.85 8.23
N GLY A 14 -26.31 2.77 7.41
CA GLY A 14 -24.88 3.06 7.38
C GLY A 14 -24.26 3.58 8.68
N LEU A 15 -24.97 4.48 9.41
CA LEU A 15 -24.40 5.10 10.63
C LEU A 15 -24.47 4.15 11.84
N ALA A 16 -25.51 3.30 11.90
CA ALA A 16 -25.68 2.34 12.99
C ALA A 16 -24.65 1.21 12.95
N VAL A 17 -24.23 0.78 11.76
CA VAL A 17 -23.24 -0.30 11.60
C VAL A 17 -21.84 0.17 11.98
N VAL A 18 -21.44 1.41 11.61
CA VAL A 18 -20.14 1.98 12.01
C VAL A 18 -20.07 2.19 13.52
N MET A 19 -21.14 2.68 14.14
CA MET A 19 -21.20 2.80 15.61
C MET A 19 -21.30 1.46 16.32
N SER A 20 -21.97 0.45 15.74
CA SER A 20 -22.09 -0.88 16.36
C SER A 20 -20.77 -1.66 16.36
N VAL A 21 -19.93 -1.52 15.33
CA VAL A 21 -18.59 -2.13 15.32
C VAL A 21 -17.67 -1.42 16.32
N ALA A 22 -17.78 -0.10 16.47
CA ALA A 22 -17.02 0.66 17.48
C ALA A 22 -17.47 0.36 18.93
N LEU A 23 -18.75 -0.01 19.15
CA LEU A 23 -19.28 -0.36 20.48
C LEU A 23 -19.07 -1.83 20.85
N LEU A 24 -18.82 -2.73 19.90
CA LEU A 24 -18.50 -4.14 20.18
C LEU A 24 -17.04 -4.37 20.58
N LEU A 25 -16.13 -3.47 20.24
CA LEU A 25 -14.71 -3.54 20.63
C LEU A 25 -14.49 -3.57 22.17
N PRO A 26 -15.18 -2.75 23.01
CA PRO A 26 -15.01 -2.82 24.46
C PRO A 26 -15.54 -4.09 25.12
N SER A 27 -16.57 -4.73 24.57
CA SER A 27 -17.15 -5.94 25.14
C SER A 27 -16.35 -7.23 24.81
N LEU A 28 -15.59 -7.24 23.72
CA LEU A 28 -14.67 -8.32 23.37
C LEU A 28 -13.35 -8.27 24.18
N VAL A 29 -12.96 -7.10 24.65
CA VAL A 29 -11.73 -6.90 25.45
C VAL A 29 -11.85 -7.51 26.85
N HIS A 30 -13.07 -7.64 27.41
CA HIS A 30 -13.29 -8.12 28.79
C HIS A 30 -13.35 -9.65 28.94
N SER A 31 -13.38 -10.43 27.86
CA SER A 31 -13.52 -11.88 27.92
C SER A 31 -12.31 -12.69 27.42
N VAL A 32 -11.26 -12.02 26.93
CA VAL A 32 -10.02 -12.70 26.53
C VAL A 32 -8.98 -12.47 27.64
N PRO A 33 -8.45 -13.51 28.29
CA PRO A 33 -7.35 -13.30 29.24
C PRO A 33 -6.17 -12.69 28.49
N LEU A 34 -5.90 -11.42 28.74
CA LEU A 34 -4.80 -10.60 28.22
C LEU A 34 -3.40 -11.18 28.45
N ALA A 35 -3.28 -12.32 29.11
CA ALA A 35 -2.03 -12.92 29.56
C ALA A 35 -1.36 -13.88 28.56
N ARG A 36 -1.89 -14.06 27.32
CA ARG A 36 -1.32 -15.05 26.37
C ARG A 36 -0.96 -14.54 24.96
N ALA A 37 -1.11 -13.26 24.70
CA ALA A 37 -0.57 -12.71 23.46
C ALA A 37 0.96 -12.50 23.61
N GLN A 38 1.74 -13.49 23.19
CA GLN A 38 3.21 -13.55 23.19
C GLN A 38 3.89 -13.71 24.58
N ALA A 39 3.49 -14.63 25.41
CA ALA A 39 4.48 -15.38 26.17
C ALA A 39 5.47 -15.97 25.15
N GLY A 40 6.78 -15.76 25.33
CA GLY A 40 7.78 -16.22 24.37
C GLY A 40 7.49 -17.64 23.92
N GLN A 41 7.62 -17.92 22.62
CA GLN A 41 7.37 -19.26 22.08
C GLN A 41 8.08 -20.30 22.97
N PRO A 42 7.42 -21.40 23.33
CA PRO A 42 8.08 -22.49 24.04
C PRO A 42 9.37 -22.87 23.29
N PRO A 43 10.44 -23.24 23.97
CA PRO A 43 11.76 -23.47 23.38
C PRO A 43 11.79 -24.44 22.19
N ASN A 44 10.73 -25.21 21.98
CA ASN A 44 10.62 -26.24 20.94
C ASN A 44 9.54 -25.96 19.87
N GLU A 45 8.92 -24.76 19.86
CA GLU A 45 7.98 -24.42 18.79
C GLU A 45 8.72 -23.90 17.55
N PRO A 46 8.27 -24.29 16.33
CA PRO A 46 8.83 -23.77 15.11
C PRO A 46 8.60 -22.26 15.03
N LYS A 47 9.63 -21.50 14.64
CA LYS A 47 9.52 -20.07 14.42
C LYS A 47 8.69 -19.83 13.15
N ARG A 48 7.38 -19.73 13.30
CA ARG A 48 6.46 -19.44 12.20
C ARG A 48 6.74 -18.08 11.58
N PRO A 49 6.54 -17.91 10.26
CA PRO A 49 6.51 -16.59 9.64
C PRO A 49 5.38 -15.76 10.26
N ALA A 50 5.59 -14.45 10.40
CA ALA A 50 4.49 -13.56 10.70
C ALA A 50 3.50 -13.59 9.54
N TYR A 51 2.20 -13.70 9.85
CA TYR A 51 1.18 -13.53 8.82
C TYR A 51 1.34 -12.14 8.18
N GLN A 52 1.45 -12.11 6.86
CA GLN A 52 1.62 -10.86 6.14
C GLN A 52 0.30 -10.07 6.20
N ILE A 53 0.29 -9.06 7.06
CA ILE A 53 -0.82 -8.16 7.27
C ILE A 53 -0.42 -6.82 6.66
N GLY A 54 -1.05 -6.44 5.55
CA GLY A 54 -0.76 -5.18 4.88
C GLY A 54 -0.07 -5.34 3.54
N SER A 55 0.87 -4.47 3.22
CA SER A 55 1.47 -4.27 1.90
C SER A 55 2.49 -5.32 1.44
N ALA A 56 2.80 -6.29 2.25
CA ALA A 56 3.66 -7.42 1.84
C ALA A 56 2.79 -8.56 1.34
N GLY A 57 3.05 -9.04 0.12
CA GLY A 57 2.28 -10.13 -0.48
C GLY A 57 2.40 -11.42 0.32
N ARG A 58 1.32 -12.17 0.45
CA ARG A 58 1.27 -13.44 1.18
C ARG A 58 2.19 -14.52 0.59
N PHE A 59 2.55 -14.37 -0.67
CA PHE A 59 3.54 -15.23 -1.32
C PHE A 59 4.95 -15.14 -0.71
N ASN A 60 5.20 -14.23 0.25
CA ASN A 60 6.46 -14.14 0.99
C ASN A 60 6.45 -14.95 2.31
N GLU A 61 5.33 -15.59 2.66
CA GLU A 61 5.25 -16.46 3.83
C GLU A 61 5.90 -17.82 3.54
N ASP A 62 6.98 -18.17 4.24
CA ASP A 62 7.63 -19.48 4.13
C ASP A 62 7.19 -20.40 5.27
N TRP A 63 6.32 -21.34 4.97
CA TRP A 63 5.78 -22.31 5.91
C TRP A 63 6.55 -23.64 5.94
N SER A 64 7.66 -23.75 5.23
CA SER A 64 8.51 -24.95 5.26
C SER A 64 9.06 -25.27 6.65
N VAL A 65 9.04 -24.32 7.59
CA VAL A 65 9.38 -24.46 9.00
C VAL A 65 8.52 -25.50 9.73
N LEU A 66 7.34 -25.84 9.20
CA LEU A 66 6.45 -26.85 9.74
C LEU A 66 6.77 -28.27 9.26
N ARG A 67 7.75 -28.45 8.38
CA ARG A 67 8.16 -29.77 7.89
C ARG A 67 8.65 -30.64 9.06
N GLY A 68 8.09 -31.85 9.18
CA GLY A 68 8.42 -32.81 10.23
C GLY A 68 7.86 -32.46 11.62
N VAL A 69 7.08 -31.39 11.73
CA VAL A 69 6.40 -31.02 12.98
C VAL A 69 5.12 -31.85 13.12
N ASP A 70 4.83 -32.32 14.32
CA ASP A 70 3.56 -32.94 14.67
C ASP A 70 2.49 -31.84 14.80
N LEU A 71 1.76 -31.62 13.70
CA LEU A 71 0.78 -30.54 13.59
C LEU A 71 -0.44 -30.71 14.51
N ASP A 72 -0.64 -31.91 15.08
CA ASP A 72 -1.71 -32.14 16.05
C ASP A 72 -1.36 -31.62 17.45
N LYS A 73 -0.08 -31.31 17.69
CA LYS A 73 0.44 -30.79 18.96
C LYS A 73 0.79 -29.32 18.93
N THR A 74 0.59 -28.66 17.81
CA THR A 74 0.83 -27.21 17.72
C THR A 74 -0.32 -26.43 18.37
N ASP A 75 -0.01 -25.20 18.78
CA ASP A 75 -0.98 -24.28 19.42
C ASP A 75 -1.88 -23.53 18.42
N ASP A 76 -1.63 -23.71 17.11
CA ASP A 76 -2.36 -23.04 16.04
C ASP A 76 -3.12 -24.04 15.19
N PHE A 77 -4.44 -23.96 15.23
CA PHE A 77 -5.34 -24.78 14.42
C PHE A 77 -5.02 -24.72 12.92
N TRP A 78 -4.57 -23.56 12.44
CA TRP A 78 -4.32 -23.30 11.01
C TRP A 78 -3.01 -23.92 10.49
N ASP A 79 -2.10 -24.34 11.37
CA ASP A 79 -0.86 -25.00 10.97
C ASP A 79 -1.09 -26.19 10.03
N ARG A 80 -2.20 -26.93 10.23
CA ARG A 80 -2.59 -28.05 9.36
C ARG A 80 -2.86 -27.64 7.92
N LEU A 81 -3.28 -26.39 7.66
CA LEU A 81 -3.46 -25.84 6.32
C LEU A 81 -2.20 -25.16 5.80
N LYS A 82 -1.24 -24.82 6.70
CA LYS A 82 -0.01 -24.17 6.33
C LYS A 82 1.03 -25.12 5.77
N PHE A 83 0.97 -26.40 6.14
CA PHE A 83 1.87 -27.41 5.62
C PHE A 83 1.11 -28.72 5.42
N ILE A 84 0.56 -28.91 4.20
CA ILE A 84 -0.15 -30.12 3.79
C ILE A 84 0.83 -30.93 2.93
N PRO A 85 1.47 -31.99 3.49
CA PRO A 85 2.41 -32.79 2.71
C PRO A 85 1.67 -33.60 1.64
N LEU A 86 2.12 -33.51 0.39
CA LEU A 86 1.57 -34.23 -0.75
C LEU A 86 2.47 -35.39 -1.22
N SER A 87 3.68 -35.51 -0.64
CA SER A 87 4.58 -36.61 -0.88
C SER A 87 5.13 -37.18 0.46
N PRO A 88 5.50 -38.49 0.49
CA PRO A 88 6.01 -39.11 1.73
C PRO A 88 7.29 -38.48 2.29
N ASP A 89 8.13 -37.94 1.43
CA ASP A 89 9.36 -37.22 1.79
C ASP A 89 9.11 -35.74 2.13
N GLN A 90 7.84 -35.29 2.10
CA GLN A 90 7.40 -33.92 2.36
C GLN A 90 8.08 -32.87 1.47
N ASN A 91 8.64 -33.25 0.33
CA ASN A 91 9.24 -32.33 -0.65
C ASN A 91 8.20 -31.69 -1.56
N VAL A 92 7.00 -32.26 -1.61
CA VAL A 92 5.84 -31.65 -2.27
C VAL A 92 4.81 -31.32 -1.19
N TRP A 93 4.46 -30.05 -1.04
CA TRP A 93 3.46 -29.62 -0.06
C TRP A 93 2.63 -28.47 -0.58
N LEU A 94 1.46 -28.31 -0.01
CA LEU A 94 0.51 -27.24 -0.27
C LEU A 94 0.33 -26.39 0.99
N THR A 95 0.35 -25.08 0.85
CA THR A 95 -0.08 -24.12 1.86
C THR A 95 -1.40 -23.48 1.43
N VAL A 96 -2.38 -23.45 2.32
CA VAL A 96 -3.63 -22.70 2.11
C VAL A 96 -3.71 -21.57 3.11
N GLY A 97 -4.10 -20.40 2.65
CA GLY A 97 -4.24 -19.22 3.47
C GLY A 97 -5.41 -18.33 3.06
N GLY A 98 -5.84 -17.47 3.95
CA GLY A 98 -6.93 -16.55 3.67
C GLY A 98 -6.87 -15.28 4.52
N GLN A 99 -7.63 -14.29 4.08
CA GLN A 99 -7.79 -13.01 4.77
C GLN A 99 -9.23 -12.53 4.60
N ALA A 100 -9.83 -12.04 5.68
CA ALA A 100 -11.08 -11.31 5.67
C ALA A 100 -10.85 -9.94 6.34
N ARG A 101 -11.26 -8.85 5.70
CA ARG A 101 -11.15 -7.49 6.23
C ARG A 101 -12.47 -6.75 6.10
N GLU A 102 -12.99 -6.29 7.22
CA GLU A 102 -14.13 -5.38 7.29
C GLU A 102 -13.63 -4.01 7.74
N ARG A 103 -13.99 -2.95 6.99
CA ARG A 103 -13.57 -1.58 7.29
C ARG A 103 -14.73 -0.61 7.09
N GLY A 104 -15.18 0.02 8.17
CA GLY A 104 -16.07 1.16 8.14
C GLY A 104 -15.29 2.45 7.89
N GLU A 105 -15.75 3.28 6.99
CA GLU A 105 -15.19 4.60 6.71
C GLU A 105 -16.28 5.67 6.80
N TYR A 106 -15.94 6.86 7.29
CA TYR A 106 -16.79 8.02 7.28
C TYR A 106 -16.00 9.27 6.87
N PHE A 107 -16.49 9.97 5.87
CA PHE A 107 -15.97 11.27 5.45
C PHE A 107 -16.94 12.40 5.82
N ARG A 108 -16.39 13.53 6.28
CA ARG A 108 -17.07 14.80 6.37
C ARG A 108 -16.40 15.79 5.43
N GLN A 109 -17.19 16.50 4.63
CA GLN A 109 -16.70 17.48 3.65
C GLN A 109 -15.69 16.89 2.65
N PHE A 110 -16.03 15.71 2.08
CA PHE A 110 -15.16 15.00 1.14
C PHE A 110 -14.74 15.90 -0.02
N LEU A 111 -13.47 15.83 -0.43
CA LEU A 111 -12.85 16.69 -1.44
C LEU A 111 -13.07 18.20 -1.16
N PHE A 112 -12.87 18.59 0.11
CA PHE A 112 -13.04 19.99 0.55
C PHE A 112 -14.48 20.52 0.38
N GLY A 113 -15.47 19.64 0.49
CA GLY A 113 -16.86 19.93 0.21
C GLY A 113 -17.23 19.93 -1.27
N ASN A 114 -16.34 19.48 -2.17
CA ASN A 114 -16.58 19.40 -3.60
C ASN A 114 -17.07 18.00 -4.04
N SER A 115 -18.01 17.44 -3.30
CA SER A 115 -18.62 16.13 -3.58
C SER A 115 -20.12 16.29 -3.67
N GLU A 116 -20.69 15.92 -4.82
CA GLU A 116 -22.13 15.90 -5.04
C GLU A 116 -22.53 14.47 -5.48
N PRO A 117 -23.68 13.93 -5.09
CA PRO A 117 -24.75 14.59 -4.33
C PRO A 117 -24.52 14.70 -2.81
N LYS A 118 -23.50 14.01 -2.27
CA LYS A 118 -23.18 14.03 -0.83
C LYS A 118 -21.78 14.55 -0.58
N GLN A 119 -21.65 15.43 0.41
CA GLN A 119 -20.36 15.93 0.90
C GLN A 119 -19.84 15.10 2.08
N SER A 120 -20.72 14.37 2.75
CA SER A 120 -20.40 13.53 3.90
C SER A 120 -21.13 12.21 3.79
N ASP A 121 -20.42 11.11 4.07
CA ASP A 121 -20.98 9.77 3.89
C ASP A 121 -20.23 8.75 4.75
N GLY A 122 -20.95 7.70 5.19
CA GLY A 122 -20.39 6.56 5.89
C GLY A 122 -20.73 5.28 5.13
N TYR A 123 -19.74 4.41 4.96
CA TYR A 123 -19.88 3.19 4.19
C TYR A 123 -19.01 2.06 4.74
N LEU A 124 -19.33 0.83 4.34
CA LEU A 124 -18.58 -0.38 4.71
C LEU A 124 -17.84 -0.93 3.49
N LEU A 125 -16.60 -1.35 3.72
CA LEU A 125 -15.72 -2.00 2.76
C LEU A 125 -15.39 -3.41 3.25
N SER A 126 -15.77 -4.42 2.48
CA SER A 126 -15.51 -5.84 2.77
C SER A 126 -14.54 -6.41 1.75
N ARG A 127 -13.45 -7.04 2.20
CA ARG A 127 -12.47 -7.68 1.33
C ARG A 127 -12.11 -9.07 1.82
N TYR A 128 -12.17 -10.02 0.91
CA TYR A 128 -11.81 -11.41 1.16
C TYR A 128 -10.71 -11.85 0.20
N ARG A 129 -9.74 -12.62 0.71
CA ARG A 129 -8.67 -13.24 -0.08
C ARG A 129 -8.56 -14.71 0.30
N LEU A 130 -8.28 -15.56 -0.66
CA LEU A 130 -7.97 -16.98 -0.45
C LEU A 130 -6.78 -17.34 -1.32
N SER A 131 -5.76 -17.95 -0.72
CA SER A 131 -4.53 -18.31 -1.43
C SER A 131 -4.20 -19.80 -1.31
N ALA A 132 -3.56 -20.33 -2.35
CA ALA A 132 -2.97 -21.64 -2.41
C ALA A 132 -1.55 -21.53 -2.93
N ASP A 133 -0.59 -22.18 -2.27
CA ASP A 133 0.83 -22.15 -2.55
C ASP A 133 1.38 -23.57 -2.63
N LEU A 134 1.58 -24.07 -3.84
CA LEU A 134 2.11 -25.40 -4.10
C LEU A 134 3.61 -25.33 -4.31
N HIS A 135 4.34 -26.05 -3.48
CA HIS A 135 5.78 -26.26 -3.61
C HIS A 135 6.08 -27.66 -4.11
N VAL A 136 6.87 -27.77 -5.17
CA VAL A 136 7.37 -29.03 -5.73
C VAL A 136 8.89 -29.00 -5.61
N THR A 137 9.40 -29.64 -4.60
CA THR A 137 10.79 -29.53 -4.15
C THR A 137 11.16 -28.07 -3.83
N ARG A 138 12.45 -27.74 -3.78
CA ARG A 138 12.94 -26.36 -3.65
C ARG A 138 12.99 -25.59 -4.98
N TYR A 139 12.69 -26.26 -6.08
CA TYR A 139 12.98 -25.73 -7.44
C TYR A 139 11.76 -25.15 -8.13
N PHE A 140 10.57 -25.65 -7.82
CA PHE A 140 9.36 -25.22 -8.49
C PHE A 140 8.27 -24.87 -7.49
N ARG A 141 7.56 -23.78 -7.76
CA ARG A 141 6.46 -23.28 -6.96
C ARG A 141 5.35 -22.74 -7.84
N MET A 142 4.11 -22.90 -7.43
CA MET A 142 2.94 -22.22 -8.01
C MET A 142 2.16 -21.55 -6.91
N PHE A 143 1.86 -20.28 -7.08
CA PHE A 143 1.04 -19.49 -6.15
C PHE A 143 -0.19 -18.96 -6.87
N ALA A 144 -1.35 -19.06 -6.22
CA ALA A 144 -2.59 -18.46 -6.68
C ALA A 144 -3.32 -17.80 -5.50
N GLU A 145 -3.82 -16.58 -5.69
CA GLU A 145 -4.64 -15.86 -4.71
C GLU A 145 -5.83 -15.20 -5.40
N GLY A 146 -7.03 -15.63 -5.02
CA GLY A 146 -8.27 -14.98 -5.41
C GLY A 146 -8.64 -13.85 -4.44
N ARG A 147 -9.34 -12.84 -4.95
CA ARG A 147 -9.84 -11.70 -4.18
C ARG A 147 -11.30 -11.41 -4.51
N SER A 148 -12.05 -11.00 -3.49
CA SER A 148 -13.37 -10.37 -3.60
C SER A 148 -13.37 -9.07 -2.81
N ALA A 149 -13.87 -7.97 -3.39
CA ALA A 149 -13.91 -6.65 -2.78
C ALA A 149 -15.25 -5.96 -3.03
N PHE A 150 -15.87 -5.48 -1.97
CA PHE A 150 -17.19 -4.84 -2.01
C PHE A 150 -17.17 -3.50 -1.27
N ALA A 151 -18.03 -2.58 -1.73
CA ALA A 151 -18.36 -1.34 -1.02
C ALA A 151 -19.88 -1.25 -0.87
N LEU A 152 -20.35 -1.10 0.35
CA LEU A 152 -21.76 -0.96 0.69
C LEU A 152 -22.05 0.49 1.05
N ASP A 153 -23.15 1.03 0.50
CA ASP A 153 -23.72 2.35 0.80
C ASP A 153 -22.80 3.57 0.54
N ARG A 154 -21.81 3.44 -0.37
CA ARG A 154 -20.94 4.56 -0.74
C ARG A 154 -21.60 5.44 -1.80
N GLU A 155 -21.94 6.69 -1.43
CA GLU A 155 -22.62 7.68 -2.28
C GLU A 155 -21.80 8.97 -2.51
N LEU A 156 -20.56 9.06 -2.04
CA LEU A 156 -19.63 10.14 -2.36
C LEU A 156 -19.37 10.20 -3.87
N VAL A 157 -18.92 11.34 -4.36
CA VAL A 157 -18.60 11.51 -5.80
C VAL A 157 -17.70 10.38 -6.30
N GLY A 158 -17.99 9.91 -7.52
CA GLY A 158 -17.37 8.71 -8.09
C GLY A 158 -18.03 7.38 -7.67
N GLY A 159 -18.86 7.37 -6.61
CA GLY A 159 -19.60 6.18 -6.16
C GLY A 159 -18.69 4.98 -5.89
N ARG A 160 -19.13 3.79 -6.26
CA ARG A 160 -18.39 2.54 -6.14
C ARG A 160 -17.51 2.29 -7.37
N THR A 161 -16.37 2.98 -7.44
CA THR A 161 -15.39 2.81 -8.53
C THR A 161 -14.63 1.48 -8.43
N THR A 162 -13.79 1.19 -9.42
CA THR A 162 -12.87 0.03 -9.43
C THR A 162 -11.83 0.05 -8.30
N ALA A 163 -11.63 1.16 -7.62
CA ALA A 163 -10.81 1.22 -6.41
C ALA A 163 -11.50 0.61 -5.18
N PHE A 164 -12.84 0.45 -5.22
CA PHE A 164 -13.66 -0.04 -4.10
C PHE A 164 -14.33 -1.39 -4.36
N VAL A 165 -14.60 -1.71 -5.63
CA VAL A 165 -15.34 -2.91 -6.01
C VAL A 165 -14.59 -3.69 -7.06
N ASP A 166 -14.47 -5.00 -6.80
CA ASP A 166 -13.99 -6.04 -7.68
C ASP A 166 -14.53 -7.36 -7.13
N GLU A 167 -15.68 -7.82 -7.67
CA GLU A 167 -16.48 -8.85 -7.03
C GLU A 167 -15.76 -10.19 -6.93
N PHE A 168 -14.98 -10.55 -7.95
CA PHE A 168 -14.12 -11.73 -7.91
C PHE A 168 -13.03 -11.66 -8.98
N ASP A 169 -11.76 -11.78 -8.56
CA ASP A 169 -10.62 -11.80 -9.48
C ASP A 169 -9.44 -12.61 -8.94
N LEU A 170 -8.55 -13.01 -9.85
CA LEU A 170 -7.23 -13.52 -9.53
C LEU A 170 -6.29 -12.34 -9.25
N MET A 171 -5.97 -12.09 -7.98
CA MET A 171 -5.04 -11.04 -7.61
C MET A 171 -3.59 -11.39 -7.89
N ASN A 172 -3.19 -12.62 -7.51
CA ASN A 172 -1.88 -13.19 -7.80
C ASN A 172 -2.06 -14.57 -8.44
N GLY A 173 -1.28 -14.87 -9.47
CA GLY A 173 -1.29 -16.18 -10.12
C GLY A 173 -0.02 -16.35 -10.93
N PHE A 174 1.01 -16.98 -10.32
CA PHE A 174 2.32 -17.12 -10.95
C PHE A 174 2.97 -18.48 -10.66
N ALA A 175 3.95 -18.81 -11.47
CA ALA A 175 4.87 -19.93 -11.23
C ALA A 175 6.30 -19.41 -11.10
N ASP A 176 7.05 -20.05 -10.19
CA ASP A 176 8.46 -19.80 -9.93
C ASP A 176 9.30 -21.03 -10.29
N VAL A 177 10.42 -20.81 -11.00
CA VAL A 177 11.46 -21.80 -11.20
C VAL A 177 12.74 -21.28 -10.58
N MET A 178 13.22 -21.94 -9.51
CA MET A 178 14.46 -21.57 -8.84
C MET A 178 15.65 -22.35 -9.42
N ILE A 179 16.67 -21.62 -9.82
CA ILE A 179 17.93 -22.13 -10.39
C ILE A 179 19.06 -21.76 -9.43
N PRO A 180 19.65 -22.72 -8.70
CA PRO A 180 20.82 -22.44 -7.87
C PRO A 180 22.04 -22.18 -8.76
N LEU A 181 22.79 -21.13 -8.44
CA LEU A 181 24.04 -20.74 -9.10
C LEU A 181 25.23 -20.93 -8.15
N GLY A 182 25.38 -22.13 -7.61
CA GLY A 182 26.35 -22.46 -6.59
C GLY A 182 25.78 -22.36 -5.16
N GLN A 183 26.65 -22.12 -4.16
CA GLN A 183 26.24 -22.14 -2.74
C GLN A 183 25.66 -20.81 -2.22
N GLN A 184 25.99 -19.70 -2.87
CA GLN A 184 25.69 -18.35 -2.37
C GLN A 184 24.88 -17.49 -3.38
N ALA A 185 24.45 -18.08 -4.48
CA ALA A 185 23.69 -17.39 -5.50
C ALA A 185 22.54 -18.24 -6.04
N SER A 186 21.46 -17.61 -6.40
CA SER A 186 20.32 -18.23 -7.07
C SER A 186 19.60 -17.24 -7.98
N VAL A 187 18.87 -17.76 -8.95
CA VAL A 187 17.92 -16.98 -9.75
C VAL A 187 16.58 -17.68 -9.70
N THR A 188 15.53 -16.95 -9.40
CA THR A 188 14.15 -17.40 -9.50
C THR A 188 13.51 -16.72 -10.70
N LEU A 189 13.09 -17.51 -11.68
CA LEU A 189 12.31 -17.02 -12.82
C LEU A 189 10.84 -17.10 -12.44
N ARG A 190 10.16 -15.96 -12.43
CA ARG A 190 8.73 -15.84 -12.15
C ARG A 190 7.97 -15.43 -13.39
N GLY A 191 6.85 -16.10 -13.67
CA GLY A 191 5.93 -15.73 -14.74
C GLY A 191 4.49 -15.79 -14.29
N GLY A 192 3.70 -14.78 -14.65
CA GLY A 192 2.27 -14.68 -14.32
C GLY A 192 1.86 -13.35 -13.71
N ARG A 193 0.68 -13.35 -13.06
CA ARG A 193 0.11 -12.18 -12.39
C ARG A 193 0.66 -12.05 -10.99
N GLN A 194 1.15 -10.87 -10.62
CA GLN A 194 1.86 -10.64 -9.37
C GLN A 194 1.75 -9.18 -8.90
N GLU A 195 1.85 -8.96 -7.60
CA GLU A 195 2.12 -7.66 -7.02
C GLU A 195 3.60 -7.32 -7.19
N LEU A 196 3.91 -6.07 -7.56
CA LEU A 196 5.26 -5.53 -7.52
C LEU A 196 5.46 -4.72 -6.24
N ILE A 197 6.47 -5.07 -5.45
CA ILE A 197 6.79 -4.47 -4.17
C ILE A 197 8.27 -4.11 -4.16
N PHE A 198 8.59 -2.83 -4.39
CA PHE A 198 9.97 -2.36 -4.48
C PHE A 198 10.29 -1.27 -3.47
N GLY A 199 11.41 -1.41 -2.79
CA GLY A 199 11.94 -0.46 -1.83
C GLY A 199 10.97 -0.13 -0.70
N SER A 200 10.84 1.14 -0.36
CA SER A 200 9.85 1.66 0.59
C SER A 200 8.42 1.73 0.01
N GLN A 201 8.23 1.37 -1.25
CA GLN A 201 6.97 1.46 -2.00
C GLN A 201 6.53 2.92 -2.28
N ARG A 202 7.42 3.88 -2.23
CA ARG A 202 7.10 5.26 -2.61
C ARG A 202 6.76 5.40 -4.09
N LEU A 203 7.38 4.58 -4.95
CA LEU A 203 7.14 4.58 -6.40
C LEU A 203 6.45 3.32 -6.90
N VAL A 204 6.67 2.15 -6.26
CA VAL A 204 6.11 0.87 -6.72
C VAL A 204 5.65 0.03 -5.54
N GLY A 205 4.34 -0.12 -5.42
CA GLY A 205 3.70 -0.94 -4.40
C GLY A 205 2.24 -1.24 -4.75
N PRO A 206 1.63 -2.25 -4.13
CA PRO A 206 0.27 -2.69 -4.44
C PRO A 206 -0.81 -1.70 -3.99
N GLY A 207 -0.53 -0.85 -2.99
CA GLY A 207 -1.51 0.04 -2.40
C GLY A 207 -2.53 -0.71 -1.54
N ASP A 208 -2.11 -1.53 -0.59
CA ASP A 208 -2.98 -2.45 0.15
C ASP A 208 -4.06 -1.78 1.02
N PHE A 209 -3.87 -0.53 1.46
CA PHE A 209 -4.95 0.20 2.13
C PHE A 209 -6.16 0.40 1.19
N THR A 210 -5.93 0.63 -0.10
CA THR A 210 -6.99 0.65 -1.11
C THR A 210 -7.76 -0.67 -1.07
N GLN A 211 -9.06 -0.63 -1.30
CA GLN A 211 -9.91 -1.82 -1.23
C GLN A 211 -9.54 -2.85 -2.31
N VAL A 212 -9.18 -2.36 -3.49
CA VAL A 212 -8.71 -3.15 -4.63
C VAL A 212 -7.26 -2.78 -4.93
N PRO A 213 -6.27 -3.52 -4.38
CA PRO A 213 -4.86 -3.34 -4.71
C PRO A 213 -4.57 -3.65 -6.18
N ARG A 214 -3.49 -3.07 -6.71
CA ARG A 214 -3.09 -3.30 -8.09
C ARG A 214 -2.21 -4.53 -8.25
N ALA A 215 -2.32 -5.14 -9.42
CA ALA A 215 -1.49 -6.25 -9.87
C ALA A 215 -0.94 -6.00 -11.28
N PHE A 216 0.09 -6.73 -11.62
CA PHE A 216 0.77 -6.70 -12.91
C PHE A 216 0.89 -8.13 -13.46
N GLU A 217 0.88 -8.28 -14.77
CA GLU A 217 1.02 -9.58 -15.44
C GLU A 217 2.25 -9.57 -16.35
N GLY A 218 3.12 -10.56 -16.18
CA GLY A 218 4.36 -10.64 -16.96
C GLY A 218 5.41 -11.51 -16.29
N GLY A 219 6.69 -11.17 -16.46
CA GLY A 219 7.81 -11.94 -15.94
C GLY A 219 8.81 -11.14 -15.14
N ALA A 220 9.50 -11.83 -14.23
CA ALA A 220 10.62 -11.30 -13.48
C ALA A 220 11.70 -12.37 -13.29
N ALA A 221 12.96 -11.95 -13.22
CA ALA A 221 14.07 -12.79 -12.78
C ALA A 221 14.63 -12.24 -11.47
N ILE A 222 14.48 -12.98 -10.39
CA ILE A 222 14.86 -12.55 -9.04
C ILE A 222 16.20 -13.19 -8.71
N GLY A 223 17.29 -12.44 -8.90
CA GLY A 223 18.66 -12.88 -8.62
C GLY A 223 19.06 -12.56 -7.19
N GLN A 224 19.61 -13.53 -6.48
CA GLN A 224 20.18 -13.34 -5.14
C GLN A 224 21.67 -13.66 -5.20
N ILE A 225 22.52 -12.69 -4.80
CA ILE A 225 23.97 -12.85 -4.77
C ILE A 225 24.62 -11.89 -3.77
N GLY A 226 25.48 -12.37 -2.89
CA GLY A 226 26.27 -11.55 -1.94
C GLY A 226 25.43 -10.64 -1.06
N GLY A 227 24.21 -11.05 -0.68
CA GLY A 227 23.26 -10.25 0.09
C GLY A 227 22.42 -9.27 -0.75
N TRP A 228 22.71 -9.15 -2.04
CA TRP A 228 21.91 -8.37 -2.99
C TRP A 228 20.77 -9.20 -3.58
N THR A 229 19.62 -8.56 -3.75
CA THR A 229 18.52 -9.04 -4.61
C THR A 229 18.40 -8.09 -5.80
N ILE A 230 18.51 -8.62 -7.01
CA ILE A 230 18.41 -7.88 -8.27
C ILE A 230 17.28 -8.46 -9.08
N THR A 231 16.31 -7.62 -9.45
CA THR A 231 15.07 -8.05 -10.11
C THR A 231 14.84 -7.25 -11.40
N PRO A 232 15.36 -7.71 -12.55
CA PRO A 232 14.84 -7.30 -13.85
C PRO A 232 13.42 -7.86 -14.03
N PHE A 233 12.52 -7.05 -14.59
CA PHE A 233 11.13 -7.43 -14.83
C PHE A 233 10.56 -6.75 -16.07
N TRP A 234 9.55 -7.39 -16.67
CA TRP A 234 8.69 -6.82 -17.69
C TRP A 234 7.25 -7.25 -17.44
N THR A 235 6.35 -6.28 -17.36
CA THR A 235 4.96 -6.52 -16.99
C THR A 235 4.01 -5.56 -17.70
N GLN A 236 2.74 -5.93 -17.72
CA GLN A 236 1.61 -5.11 -18.14
C GLN A 236 0.71 -4.86 -16.93
N SER A 237 0.10 -3.66 -16.85
CA SER A 237 -0.83 -3.37 -15.77
C SER A 237 -2.13 -4.14 -15.96
N VAL A 238 -2.67 -4.70 -14.87
CA VAL A 238 -3.99 -5.31 -14.85
C VAL A 238 -5.05 -4.22 -14.70
N VAL A 239 -5.99 -4.18 -15.62
CA VAL A 239 -7.11 -3.23 -15.62
C VAL A 239 -8.28 -3.85 -14.87
N ILE A 240 -8.80 -3.14 -13.88
CA ILE A 240 -9.88 -3.64 -13.04
C ILE A 240 -11.24 -3.47 -13.74
N ASP A 241 -11.97 -4.56 -13.92
CA ASP A 241 -13.41 -4.58 -14.25
C ASP A 241 -14.17 -5.11 -13.02
N LYS A 242 -15.08 -4.32 -12.48
CA LYS A 242 -15.76 -4.63 -11.21
C LYS A 242 -16.52 -5.97 -11.20
N TYR A 243 -16.96 -6.44 -12.35
CA TYR A 243 -17.93 -7.55 -12.50
C TYR A 243 -17.45 -8.65 -13.43
N ARG A 244 -16.23 -8.56 -13.94
CA ARG A 244 -15.60 -9.55 -14.81
C ARG A 244 -14.20 -9.86 -14.32
N PHE A 245 -13.65 -10.95 -14.81
CA PHE A 245 -12.23 -11.26 -14.61
C PHE A 245 -11.38 -10.15 -15.23
N ASN A 246 -10.44 -9.63 -14.46
CA ASN A 246 -9.56 -8.55 -14.87
C ASN A 246 -8.54 -9.03 -15.90
N GLU A 247 -8.23 -8.20 -16.87
CA GLU A 247 -7.26 -8.50 -17.93
C GLU A 247 -6.10 -7.51 -17.89
N SER A 248 -4.92 -7.97 -18.27
CA SER A 248 -3.78 -7.09 -18.49
C SER A 248 -3.92 -6.37 -19.82
N THR A 249 -3.31 -5.20 -19.94
CA THR A 249 -3.34 -4.44 -21.18
C THR A 249 -1.94 -4.08 -21.64
N SER A 250 -1.67 -4.34 -22.94
CA SER A 250 -0.43 -3.90 -23.60
C SER A 250 -0.36 -2.37 -23.80
N ASP A 251 -1.39 -1.63 -23.40
CA ASP A 251 -1.39 -0.17 -23.45
C ASP A 251 -0.66 0.46 -22.27
N LEU A 252 -0.44 -0.32 -21.20
CA LEU A 252 0.22 0.10 -19.96
C LEU A 252 1.33 -0.90 -19.63
N GLU A 253 2.51 -0.74 -20.23
CA GLU A 253 3.67 -1.56 -19.95
C GLU A 253 4.53 -0.92 -18.86
N PHE A 254 5.02 -1.76 -17.94
CA PHE A 254 5.92 -1.35 -16.88
C PHE A 254 7.06 -2.36 -16.73
N PHE A 255 8.29 -1.90 -16.91
CA PHE A 255 9.45 -2.77 -16.87
C PHE A 255 10.68 -2.05 -16.28
N GLY A 256 11.73 -2.79 -16.00
CA GLY A 256 12.93 -2.21 -15.42
C GLY A 256 13.80 -3.19 -14.67
N VAL A 257 14.68 -2.64 -13.85
CA VAL A 257 15.55 -3.38 -12.94
C VAL A 257 15.52 -2.69 -11.59
N PHE A 258 15.27 -3.46 -10.53
CA PHE A 258 15.37 -3.01 -9.14
C PHE A 258 16.41 -3.85 -8.40
N GLY A 259 17.37 -3.22 -7.75
CA GLY A 259 18.40 -3.86 -6.94
C GLY A 259 18.34 -3.35 -5.51
N THR A 260 18.42 -4.23 -4.52
CA THR A 260 18.48 -3.89 -3.09
C THR A 260 19.51 -4.78 -2.38
N GLY A 261 20.29 -4.21 -1.50
CA GLY A 261 21.27 -4.97 -0.73
C GLY A 261 22.11 -4.11 0.22
N PRO A 262 23.02 -4.74 0.98
CA PRO A 262 23.91 -4.04 1.88
C PRO A 262 24.98 -3.25 1.13
N LEU A 263 25.29 -2.05 1.63
CA LEU A 263 26.45 -1.31 1.18
C LEU A 263 27.63 -1.71 2.08
N HIS A 264 28.43 -2.69 1.63
CA HIS A 264 29.46 -3.35 2.49
C HIS A 264 30.52 -2.42 3.09
N VAL A 265 30.72 -1.23 2.52
CA VAL A 265 31.66 -0.22 3.05
C VAL A 265 31.09 0.59 4.23
N LEU A 266 29.78 0.60 4.40
CA LEU A 266 29.04 1.24 5.49
C LEU A 266 27.92 0.30 5.95
N PRO A 267 27.53 0.31 7.25
CA PRO A 267 26.48 -0.56 7.78
C PRO A 267 25.07 -0.03 7.42
N VAL A 268 24.84 0.20 6.15
CA VAL A 268 23.58 0.71 5.58
C VAL A 268 23.17 -0.11 4.36
N ASN A 269 21.93 0.03 3.94
CA ASN A 269 21.40 -0.62 2.74
C ASN A 269 21.29 0.39 1.60
N LEU A 270 21.37 -0.12 0.38
CA LEU A 270 21.26 0.64 -0.85
C LEU A 270 20.22 -0.02 -1.76
N ASP A 271 19.29 0.78 -2.28
CA ASP A 271 18.46 0.43 -3.41
C ASP A 271 18.90 1.24 -4.62
N LEU A 272 18.97 0.59 -5.79
CA LEU A 272 19.22 1.23 -7.08
C LEU A 272 18.18 0.73 -8.06
N TYR A 273 17.63 1.62 -8.89
CA TYR A 273 16.62 1.22 -9.84
C TYR A 273 16.61 2.06 -11.11
N TRP A 274 16.27 1.38 -12.20
CA TRP A 274 15.80 1.95 -13.44
C TRP A 274 14.43 1.37 -13.76
N LEU A 275 13.42 2.23 -13.86
CA LEU A 275 12.03 1.86 -14.12
C LEU A 275 11.56 2.58 -15.37
N ASP A 276 10.76 1.90 -16.20
CA ASP A 276 10.18 2.45 -17.42
C ASP A 276 8.67 2.25 -17.43
N ALA A 277 7.93 3.33 -17.65
CA ALA A 277 6.48 3.32 -17.84
C ALA A 277 6.17 3.74 -19.28
N ASN A 278 5.58 2.83 -20.05
CA ASN A 278 5.22 3.03 -21.44
C ASN A 278 3.70 2.95 -21.60
N ASN A 279 3.05 4.12 -21.76
CA ASN A 279 1.61 4.23 -21.91
C ASN A 279 1.29 4.64 -23.35
N LYS A 280 0.53 3.83 -24.08
CA LYS A 280 0.19 4.15 -25.49
C LYS A 280 -0.65 5.39 -25.64
N THR A 281 -1.54 5.63 -24.68
CA THR A 281 -2.43 6.81 -24.64
C THR A 281 -2.51 7.35 -23.23
N THR A 282 -2.08 8.58 -23.03
CA THR A 282 -2.22 9.30 -21.77
C THR A 282 -2.47 10.78 -21.99
N THR A 283 -2.94 11.46 -20.98
CA THR A 283 -2.87 12.92 -20.89
C THR A 283 -2.20 13.24 -19.58
N PHE A 284 -0.97 13.69 -19.64
CA PHE A 284 -0.19 14.04 -18.46
C PHE A 284 0.08 15.55 -18.48
N ASN A 285 -0.33 16.23 -17.40
CA ASN A 285 -0.19 17.68 -17.24
C ASN A 285 -0.71 18.49 -18.46
N GLY A 286 -1.85 18.09 -19.00
CA GLY A 286 -2.46 18.73 -20.18
C GLY A 286 -1.81 18.37 -21.52
N THR A 287 -0.75 17.56 -21.55
CA THR A 287 -0.10 17.08 -22.76
C THR A 287 -0.62 15.69 -23.12
N PRO A 288 -1.41 15.54 -24.21
CA PRO A 288 -1.91 14.24 -24.65
C PRO A 288 -0.88 13.54 -25.53
N GLY A 289 -0.88 12.21 -25.49
CA GLY A 289 -0.10 11.40 -26.40
C GLY A 289 0.41 10.11 -25.78
N ARG A 290 1.38 9.47 -26.45
CA ARG A 290 2.11 8.33 -25.93
C ARG A 290 3.11 8.83 -24.88
N GLU A 291 3.17 8.15 -23.75
CA GLU A 291 4.19 8.37 -22.73
C GLU A 291 5.25 7.28 -22.81
N HIS A 292 6.51 7.69 -22.77
CA HIS A 292 7.66 6.84 -22.57
C HIS A 292 8.52 7.50 -21.50
N ARG A 293 8.41 7.01 -20.27
CA ARG A 293 8.99 7.63 -19.08
C ARG A 293 9.98 6.71 -18.41
N HIS A 294 11.25 7.09 -18.46
CA HIS A 294 12.30 6.47 -17.65
C HIS A 294 12.38 7.13 -16.27
N THR A 295 12.59 6.32 -15.26
CA THR A 295 12.87 6.78 -13.88
C THR A 295 14.14 6.11 -13.40
N LEU A 296 15.18 6.89 -13.15
CA LEU A 296 16.44 6.42 -12.57
C LEU A 296 16.55 6.96 -11.15
N GLY A 297 16.78 6.08 -10.18
CA GLY A 297 16.82 6.51 -8.79
C GLY A 297 17.55 5.54 -7.87
N GLY A 298 17.63 5.96 -6.61
CA GLY A 298 18.24 5.17 -5.56
C GLY A 298 17.84 5.65 -4.19
N ARG A 299 18.01 4.76 -3.20
CA ARG A 299 17.69 4.98 -1.81
C ARG A 299 18.80 4.43 -0.92
N VAL A 300 19.26 5.22 0.04
CA VAL A 300 20.15 4.78 1.13
C VAL A 300 19.38 4.83 2.43
N TRP A 301 19.45 3.75 3.21
CA TRP A 301 18.66 3.65 4.43
C TRP A 301 19.31 2.71 5.45
N GLY A 302 19.01 2.94 6.73
CA GLY A 302 19.55 2.11 7.79
C GLY A 302 19.45 2.71 9.16
N LYS A 303 20.06 2.00 10.13
CA LYS A 303 20.23 2.46 11.52
C LYS A 303 21.66 2.93 11.72
N ILE A 304 21.84 3.98 12.51
CA ILE A 304 23.16 4.53 12.84
C ILE A 304 23.67 3.86 14.12
N GLY A 305 24.33 2.69 13.96
CA GLY A 305 24.86 1.93 15.07
C GLY A 305 23.81 1.59 16.14
N ALA A 306 24.17 1.72 17.41
CA ALA A 306 23.29 1.52 18.56
C ALA A 306 22.70 2.83 19.13
N THR A 307 22.71 3.91 18.36
CA THR A 307 22.32 5.25 18.84
C THR A 307 20.82 5.44 18.99
N GLY A 308 20.00 4.54 18.42
CA GLY A 308 18.55 4.72 18.28
C GLY A 308 18.15 5.55 17.06
N LEU A 309 19.12 6.12 16.32
CA LEU A 309 18.86 6.86 15.09
C LEU A 309 18.67 5.92 13.90
N ASP A 310 17.69 6.22 13.08
CA ASP A 310 17.47 5.63 11.76
C ASP A 310 17.28 6.72 10.70
N PHE A 311 17.61 6.41 9.47
CA PHE A 311 17.45 7.36 8.37
C PHE A 311 17.08 6.66 7.06
N GLU A 312 16.50 7.44 6.16
CA GLU A 312 16.23 7.07 4.79
C GLU A 312 16.37 8.30 3.90
N VAL A 313 17.07 8.17 2.78
CA VAL A 313 17.15 9.21 1.75
C VAL A 313 16.91 8.54 0.41
N GLU A 314 15.94 9.01 -0.36
CA GLU A 314 15.61 8.52 -1.70
C GLU A 314 15.58 9.69 -2.68
N GLY A 315 16.08 9.46 -3.90
CA GLY A 315 16.01 10.41 -4.99
C GLY A 315 15.78 9.70 -6.31
N ALA A 316 15.02 10.33 -7.20
CA ALA A 316 14.77 9.83 -8.55
C ALA A 316 14.64 10.97 -9.55
N ALA A 317 15.19 10.75 -10.76
CA ALA A 317 15.05 11.62 -11.91
C ALA A 317 14.22 10.92 -13.00
N GLN A 318 13.38 11.68 -13.69
CA GLN A 318 12.56 11.20 -14.79
C GLN A 318 12.88 11.93 -16.09
N PHE A 319 12.99 11.17 -17.18
CA PHE A 319 13.25 11.66 -18.51
C PHE A 319 12.51 10.80 -19.55
N GLY A 320 12.42 11.29 -20.79
CA GLY A 320 11.67 10.65 -21.86
C GLY A 320 10.69 11.61 -22.53
N THR A 321 9.53 11.13 -22.95
CA THR A 321 8.56 11.95 -23.70
C THR A 321 7.11 11.67 -23.30
N VAL A 322 6.26 12.71 -23.40
CA VAL A 322 4.79 12.59 -23.41
C VAL A 322 4.28 13.35 -24.63
N GLY A 323 3.70 12.62 -25.59
CA GLY A 323 3.28 13.22 -26.87
C GLY A 323 4.45 13.88 -27.59
N ARG A 324 4.47 15.22 -27.61
CA ARG A 324 5.53 16.04 -28.21
C ARG A 324 6.40 16.77 -27.19
N GLY A 325 6.12 16.61 -25.88
CA GLY A 325 6.87 17.25 -24.81
C GLY A 325 7.93 16.32 -24.24
N ASP A 326 9.10 16.85 -23.93
CA ASP A 326 10.17 16.16 -23.23
C ASP A 326 9.87 16.14 -21.72
N ILE A 327 10.23 15.01 -21.06
CA ILE A 327 10.12 14.87 -19.63
C ILE A 327 11.45 15.26 -18.99
N ALA A 328 11.38 16.15 -17.98
CA ALA A 328 12.51 16.52 -17.14
C ALA A 328 12.02 16.81 -15.72
N ALA A 329 11.91 15.77 -14.90
CA ALA A 329 11.32 15.85 -13.57
C ALA A 329 12.15 15.09 -12.54
N PHE A 330 12.01 15.44 -11.26
CA PHE A 330 12.73 14.74 -10.20
C PHE A 330 11.98 14.79 -8.87
N MET A 331 12.33 13.86 -7.99
CA MET A 331 11.90 13.85 -6.60
C MET A 331 13.07 13.58 -5.67
N THR A 332 12.93 14.02 -4.43
CA THR A 332 13.77 13.59 -3.32
C THR A 332 12.97 13.54 -2.04
N THR A 333 13.34 12.62 -1.16
CA THR A 333 12.76 12.48 0.18
C THR A 333 13.87 12.17 1.17
N GLY A 334 13.70 12.63 2.40
CA GLY A 334 14.60 12.33 3.50
C GLY A 334 13.82 12.12 4.79
N VAL A 335 14.11 11.05 5.49
CA VAL A 335 13.55 10.72 6.80
C VAL A 335 14.69 10.61 7.81
N LEU A 336 14.53 11.23 8.97
CA LEU A 336 15.39 11.04 10.13
C LEU A 336 14.52 10.67 11.33
N GLY A 337 14.72 9.48 11.86
CA GLY A 337 14.01 8.93 13.00
C GLY A 337 14.92 8.76 14.21
N TYR A 338 14.34 8.85 15.39
CA TYR A 338 15.01 8.55 16.66
C TYR A 338 14.10 7.75 17.58
N THR A 339 14.54 6.55 17.95
CA THR A 339 13.86 5.74 18.95
C THR A 339 14.46 6.06 20.32
N LEU A 340 13.66 6.64 21.20
CA LEU A 340 14.09 7.00 22.54
C LEU A 340 14.24 5.73 23.38
N PRO A 341 15.26 5.67 24.26
CA PRO A 341 15.53 4.49 25.10
C PRO A 341 14.58 4.43 26.32
N VAL A 342 13.26 4.54 26.07
CA VAL A 342 12.22 4.41 27.10
C VAL A 342 11.53 3.07 26.93
N ALA A 343 11.95 2.08 27.72
CA ALA A 343 11.56 0.68 27.55
C ALA A 343 10.05 0.43 27.62
N SER A 344 9.30 1.21 28.38
CA SER A 344 7.84 1.01 28.56
C SER A 344 6.98 1.48 27.39
N LEU A 345 7.47 2.40 26.56
CA LEU A 345 6.68 3.02 25.48
C LEU A 345 7.31 2.84 24.09
N SER A 346 8.61 2.52 24.04
CA SER A 346 9.41 2.44 22.79
C SER A 346 9.11 3.60 21.81
N PRO A 347 9.14 4.88 22.27
CA PRO A 347 8.70 5.99 21.44
C PRO A 347 9.71 6.25 20.32
N ARG A 348 9.21 6.36 19.08
CA ARG A 348 9.99 6.82 17.94
C ARG A 348 9.41 8.12 17.43
N VAL A 349 10.25 9.18 17.41
CA VAL A 349 9.95 10.43 16.74
C VAL A 349 10.67 10.50 15.40
N TYR A 350 10.08 11.16 14.42
CA TYR A 350 10.73 11.36 13.14
C TYR A 350 10.34 12.70 12.51
N VAL A 351 11.20 13.16 11.62
CA VAL A 351 10.93 14.21 10.66
C VAL A 351 11.15 13.68 9.27
N GLU A 352 10.34 14.12 8.32
CA GLU A 352 10.43 13.76 6.91
C GLU A 352 10.26 15.01 6.05
N PHE A 353 10.93 15.03 4.92
CA PHE A 353 10.79 16.06 3.91
C PHE A 353 10.65 15.40 2.55
N ASP A 354 9.55 15.71 1.85
CA ASP A 354 9.29 15.29 0.49
C ASP A 354 9.31 16.46 -0.47
N TYR A 355 9.97 16.27 -1.60
CA TYR A 355 9.94 17.16 -2.74
C TYR A 355 9.66 16.38 -4.02
N ALA A 356 8.74 16.87 -4.84
CA ALA A 356 8.52 16.40 -6.20
C ALA A 356 8.31 17.59 -7.12
N SER A 357 9.06 17.65 -8.22
CA SER A 357 9.01 18.77 -9.16
C SER A 357 7.62 18.95 -9.77
N GLY A 358 7.29 20.18 -10.07
CA GLY A 358 6.13 20.62 -10.82
C GLY A 358 6.52 21.29 -12.14
N ASP A 359 5.54 21.59 -12.97
CA ASP A 359 5.73 22.20 -14.28
C ASP A 359 5.59 23.72 -14.21
N ASP A 360 6.62 24.44 -14.63
CA ASP A 360 6.59 25.90 -14.73
C ASP A 360 6.02 26.39 -16.07
N ARG A 361 5.84 25.52 -17.06
CA ARG A 361 5.39 25.82 -18.41
C ARG A 361 4.42 24.77 -18.97
N PRO A 362 3.24 24.62 -18.36
CA PRO A 362 2.25 23.63 -18.80
C PRO A 362 1.97 23.69 -20.30
N GLY A 363 1.89 22.52 -20.96
CA GLY A 363 1.61 22.40 -22.40
C GLY A 363 2.86 22.39 -23.30
N ARG A 364 4.05 22.34 -22.73
CA ARG A 364 5.34 22.15 -23.44
C ARG A 364 6.04 20.91 -22.90
N ASP A 365 7.24 21.08 -22.36
CA ASP A 365 7.97 20.01 -21.68
C ASP A 365 7.30 19.70 -20.32
N VAL A 366 7.43 18.47 -19.88
CA VAL A 366 6.78 17.98 -18.66
C VAL A 366 7.75 18.04 -17.49
N GLY A 367 7.63 19.08 -16.67
CA GLY A 367 8.40 19.24 -15.44
C GLY A 367 7.80 18.56 -14.21
N THR A 368 6.55 18.10 -14.31
CA THR A 368 5.86 17.43 -13.19
C THR A 368 6.34 16.00 -13.02
N PHE A 369 6.81 15.67 -11.82
CA PHE A 369 7.17 14.30 -11.46
C PHE A 369 5.94 13.39 -11.48
N ASN A 370 6.08 12.18 -12.00
CA ASN A 370 5.04 11.15 -11.96
C ASN A 370 5.39 10.13 -10.87
N GLN A 371 4.52 9.96 -9.90
CA GLN A 371 4.73 9.04 -8.78
C GLN A 371 4.66 7.55 -9.14
N LEU A 372 4.42 7.19 -10.41
CA LEU A 372 4.27 5.83 -10.92
C LEU A 372 3.11 5.07 -10.22
N TYR A 373 3.42 4.02 -9.48
CA TYR A 373 2.48 3.10 -8.84
C TYR A 373 2.66 3.05 -7.32
N PRO A 374 2.57 4.14 -6.57
CA PRO A 374 2.94 4.22 -5.17
C PRO A 374 1.96 3.52 -4.24
N ASN A 375 2.44 3.18 -3.04
CA ASN A 375 1.61 2.97 -1.87
C ASN A 375 1.42 4.32 -1.15
N ALA A 376 0.66 5.24 -1.76
CA ALA A 376 0.60 6.65 -1.36
C ALA A 376 0.10 6.86 0.08
N HIS A 377 -0.83 6.05 0.56
CA HIS A 377 -1.43 6.13 1.89
C HIS A 377 -0.41 6.18 3.05
N SER A 378 0.74 5.53 2.86
CA SER A 378 1.76 5.43 3.90
C SER A 378 2.65 6.67 4.05
N PHE A 379 2.55 7.68 3.15
CA PHE A 379 3.56 8.72 3.04
C PHE A 379 3.03 10.16 3.02
N LEU A 380 1.78 10.40 2.58
CA LEU A 380 1.28 11.75 2.30
C LEU A 380 -0.11 11.98 2.93
N GLY A 381 -0.29 11.44 4.14
CA GLY A 381 -1.52 11.56 4.92
C GLY A 381 -2.58 10.50 4.61
N TYR A 382 -3.39 10.19 5.59
CA TYR A 382 -4.34 9.06 5.54
C TYR A 382 -5.70 9.42 4.91
N ILE A 383 -5.99 10.70 4.69
CA ILE A 383 -7.14 11.14 3.87
C ILE A 383 -6.94 10.76 2.39
N ASP A 384 -5.68 10.56 1.96
CA ASP A 384 -5.35 10.16 0.60
C ASP A 384 -5.68 11.23 -0.47
N TYR A 385 -5.63 12.49 -0.12
CA TYR A 385 -5.91 13.57 -1.07
C TYR A 385 -4.70 13.96 -1.92
N ILE A 386 -3.51 13.90 -1.35
CA ILE A 386 -2.29 14.45 -1.96
C ILE A 386 -1.45 13.34 -2.58
N GLY A 387 -0.96 13.57 -3.79
CA GLY A 387 0.00 12.73 -4.50
C GLY A 387 1.40 13.36 -4.56
N ARG A 388 2.43 12.53 -4.79
CA ARG A 388 3.83 12.96 -4.92
C ARG A 388 4.09 13.54 -6.31
N GLN A 389 3.42 14.64 -6.63
CA GLN A 389 3.51 15.39 -7.89
C GLN A 389 3.35 16.87 -7.57
N ASN A 390 4.26 17.72 -8.07
CA ASN A 390 4.26 19.16 -7.78
C ASN A 390 4.15 19.45 -6.28
N LEU A 391 4.98 18.82 -5.47
CA LEU A 391 4.84 18.75 -4.01
C LEU A 391 6.07 19.22 -3.28
N ILE A 392 5.87 19.99 -2.21
CA ILE A 392 6.79 20.19 -1.08
C ILE A 392 6.03 19.81 0.17
N SER A 393 6.53 18.83 0.95
CA SER A 393 5.85 18.37 2.16
C SER A 393 6.86 18.07 3.28
N PRO A 394 7.12 18.99 4.19
CA PRO A 394 7.69 18.65 5.49
C PRO A 394 6.62 17.99 6.36
N ASN A 395 7.01 16.92 7.05
CA ASN A 395 6.16 16.25 7.99
C ASN A 395 6.94 15.75 9.21
N ALA A 396 6.23 15.45 10.27
CA ALA A 396 6.78 14.90 11.49
C ALA A 396 5.78 13.95 12.15
N GLY A 397 6.28 13.00 12.92
CA GLY A 397 5.40 12.09 13.64
C GLY A 397 6.05 11.49 14.87
N ILE A 398 5.18 10.92 15.70
CA ILE A 398 5.53 10.11 16.85
C ILE A 398 4.75 8.81 16.84
N THR A 399 5.43 7.72 17.14
CA THR A 399 4.83 6.40 17.34
C THR A 399 5.22 5.89 18.71
N ILE A 400 4.26 5.32 19.44
CA ILE A 400 4.49 4.69 20.75
C ILE A 400 3.84 3.31 20.80
N SER A 401 4.41 2.41 21.60
CA SER A 401 3.89 1.07 21.85
C SER A 401 3.68 0.86 23.36
N PRO A 402 2.58 1.40 23.93
CA PRO A 402 2.38 1.45 25.38
C PRO A 402 2.14 0.08 26.03
N ILE A 403 1.59 -0.84 25.28
CA ILE A 403 1.41 -2.25 25.65
C ILE A 403 1.73 -3.14 24.45
N GLN A 404 2.00 -4.40 24.73
CA GLN A 404 2.29 -5.38 23.69
C GLN A 404 1.11 -5.48 22.70
N GLY A 405 1.41 -5.46 21.41
CA GLY A 405 0.43 -5.53 20.32
C GLY A 405 -0.23 -4.20 19.97
N LEU A 406 -0.15 -3.15 20.81
CA LEU A 406 -0.73 -1.84 20.54
C LEU A 406 0.33 -0.87 20.04
N THR A 407 0.06 -0.23 18.91
CA THR A 407 0.83 0.89 18.39
C THR A 407 -0.09 2.09 18.21
N LEU A 408 0.33 3.24 18.72
CA LEU A 408 -0.36 4.53 18.55
C LEU A 408 0.55 5.47 17.78
N SER A 409 -0.02 6.21 16.85
CA SER A 409 0.73 7.16 16.02
C SER A 409 0.00 8.48 15.88
N LEU A 410 0.78 9.56 15.90
CA LEU A 410 0.36 10.91 15.58
C LEU A 410 1.31 11.42 14.50
N GLN A 411 0.75 11.98 13.43
CA GLN A 411 1.50 12.52 12.31
C GLN A 411 0.94 13.89 11.92
N GLN A 412 1.83 14.79 11.49
CA GLN A 412 1.47 16.12 11.03
C GLN A 412 2.16 16.36 9.69
N TYR A 413 1.38 16.69 8.67
CA TYR A 413 1.83 17.00 7.32
C TYR A 413 1.51 18.44 6.98
N PHE A 414 2.38 19.04 6.15
CA PHE A 414 2.13 20.34 5.53
C PHE A 414 2.38 20.20 4.03
N PHE A 415 1.55 20.84 3.20
CA PHE A 415 1.59 20.65 1.76
C PHE A 415 1.68 22.00 1.02
N TRP A 416 2.68 22.12 0.15
CA TRP A 416 2.84 23.21 -0.78
C TRP A 416 3.04 22.67 -2.20
N ARG A 417 2.66 23.46 -3.18
CA ARG A 417 3.02 23.23 -4.57
C ARG A 417 4.48 23.60 -4.81
N ALA A 418 5.26 22.77 -5.48
CA ALA A 418 6.65 23.05 -5.88
C ALA A 418 6.70 24.13 -6.97
N SER A 419 5.81 24.06 -7.97
CA SER A 419 5.55 25.12 -8.92
C SER A 419 4.18 25.77 -8.67
N ASP A 420 4.11 27.09 -8.71
CA ASP A 420 2.87 27.86 -8.60
C ASP A 420 2.08 27.91 -9.90
N ARG A 421 2.59 27.32 -10.98
CA ARG A 421 1.96 27.26 -12.30
C ARG A 421 1.29 25.91 -12.60
N ASP A 422 1.55 24.93 -11.77
CA ASP A 422 1.06 23.58 -11.93
C ASP A 422 -0.10 23.25 -10.97
N ALA A 423 -0.78 22.15 -11.19
CA ALA A 423 -1.93 21.69 -10.40
C ALA A 423 -1.50 21.06 -9.06
N VAL A 424 -2.47 20.83 -8.18
CA VAL A 424 -2.39 19.85 -7.10
C VAL A 424 -2.92 18.51 -7.61
N TYR A 425 -2.20 17.44 -7.34
CA TYR A 425 -2.50 16.09 -7.80
C TYR A 425 -2.93 15.18 -6.65
N ASN A 426 -3.84 14.25 -6.94
CA ASN A 426 -4.29 13.26 -5.98
C ASN A 426 -3.36 12.04 -5.91
N LYS A 427 -3.61 11.14 -4.96
CA LYS A 427 -2.83 9.91 -4.77
C LYS A 427 -2.75 8.98 -5.98
N SER A 428 -3.66 9.11 -6.93
CA SER A 428 -3.68 8.32 -8.17
C SER A 428 -3.02 9.03 -9.35
N GLY A 429 -2.47 10.24 -9.14
CA GLY A 429 -1.80 11.04 -10.16
C GLY A 429 -2.75 11.92 -10.99
N GLY A 430 -4.06 11.89 -10.74
CA GLY A 430 -5.02 12.78 -11.37
C GLY A 430 -5.01 14.19 -10.76
N VAL A 431 -5.45 15.18 -11.53
CA VAL A 431 -5.59 16.56 -11.03
C VAL A 431 -6.68 16.62 -9.96
N LEU A 432 -6.29 16.99 -8.74
CA LEU A 432 -7.21 17.26 -7.63
C LEU A 432 -7.75 18.69 -7.69
N ARG A 433 -6.88 19.67 -7.97
CA ARG A 433 -7.23 21.08 -8.11
C ARG A 433 -6.32 21.75 -9.15
N ALA A 434 -6.93 22.39 -10.13
CA ALA A 434 -6.21 23.09 -11.20
C ALA A 434 -5.38 24.26 -10.66
N GLY A 435 -4.24 24.52 -11.27
CA GLY A 435 -3.29 25.59 -10.90
C GLY A 435 -3.72 26.99 -11.31
N THR A 436 -4.91 27.43 -10.94
CA THR A 436 -5.50 28.72 -11.34
C THR A 436 -5.12 29.89 -10.44
N SER A 437 -4.47 29.66 -9.32
CA SER A 437 -3.89 30.65 -8.41
C SER A 437 -2.36 30.50 -8.33
N ARG A 438 -1.66 31.57 -7.92
CA ARG A 438 -0.22 31.57 -7.65
C ARG A 438 0.14 31.20 -6.22
N ASP A 439 -0.86 31.04 -5.35
CA ASP A 439 -0.61 30.62 -3.98
C ASP A 439 -0.07 29.18 -3.93
N ARG A 440 0.93 28.96 -3.11
CA ARG A 440 1.60 27.65 -3.03
C ARG A 440 1.06 26.78 -1.91
N TYR A 441 0.61 27.37 -0.80
CA TYR A 441 0.16 26.62 0.37
C TYR A 441 -1.19 25.93 0.13
N VAL A 442 -1.16 24.59 0.10
CA VAL A 442 -2.35 23.76 -0.16
C VAL A 442 -3.09 23.48 1.13
N GLY A 443 -2.38 23.23 2.23
CA GLY A 443 -2.98 22.94 3.52
C GLY A 443 -2.11 22.06 4.41
N ALA A 444 -2.70 21.55 5.48
CA ALA A 444 -2.06 20.66 6.43
C ALA A 444 -2.98 19.48 6.77
N GLU A 445 -2.40 18.34 7.13
CA GLU A 445 -3.16 17.17 7.58
C GLU A 445 -2.59 16.66 8.91
N THR A 446 -3.50 16.38 9.84
CA THR A 446 -3.18 15.74 11.12
C THR A 446 -3.82 14.37 11.16
N ASP A 447 -3.01 13.33 11.42
CA ASP A 447 -3.44 11.95 11.51
C ASP A 447 -3.19 11.39 12.90
N VAL A 448 -4.18 10.74 13.45
CA VAL A 448 -4.07 9.93 14.66
C VAL A 448 -4.57 8.52 14.34
N TYR A 449 -3.76 7.50 14.57
CA TYR A 449 -4.22 6.15 14.35
C TYR A 449 -3.65 5.17 15.37
N ALA A 450 -4.37 4.06 15.54
CA ALA A 450 -4.02 2.96 16.40
C ALA A 450 -4.10 1.65 15.62
N THR A 451 -3.15 0.75 15.89
CA THR A 451 -3.22 -0.65 15.46
C THR A 451 -3.08 -1.55 16.67
N TYR A 452 -3.86 -2.62 16.73
CA TYR A 452 -3.81 -3.60 17.82
C TYR A 452 -3.87 -5.03 17.30
N ASN A 453 -2.82 -5.78 17.57
CA ASN A 453 -2.78 -7.22 17.32
C ASN A 453 -3.45 -7.95 18.50
N PHE A 454 -4.72 -8.32 18.36
CA PHE A 454 -5.47 -9.09 19.37
C PHE A 454 -4.92 -10.50 19.51
N THR A 455 -4.59 -11.12 18.38
CA THR A 455 -3.94 -12.43 18.27
C THR A 455 -2.99 -12.42 17.07
N ARG A 456 -2.31 -13.52 16.79
CA ARG A 456 -1.53 -13.69 15.54
C ARG A 456 -2.39 -13.64 14.27
N HIS A 457 -3.71 -13.81 14.39
CA HIS A 457 -4.67 -13.86 13.31
C HIS A 457 -5.55 -12.62 13.19
N ILE A 458 -5.74 -11.87 14.28
CA ILE A 458 -6.69 -10.77 14.35
C ILE A 458 -5.95 -9.47 14.59
N LEU A 459 -6.04 -8.58 13.60
CA LEU A 459 -5.60 -7.18 13.66
C LEU A 459 -6.82 -6.27 13.68
N GLY A 460 -6.88 -5.36 14.65
CA GLY A 460 -7.77 -4.20 14.60
C GLY A 460 -6.98 -2.93 14.34
N TYR A 461 -7.56 -2.00 13.61
CA TYR A 461 -6.98 -0.67 13.44
C TYR A 461 -8.06 0.38 13.27
N ALA A 462 -7.77 1.59 13.75
CA ALA A 462 -8.67 2.72 13.64
C ALA A 462 -7.88 4.01 13.50
N GLY A 463 -8.45 5.01 12.85
CA GLY A 463 -7.81 6.30 12.69
C GLY A 463 -8.80 7.45 12.49
N TYR A 464 -8.29 8.63 12.75
CA TYR A 464 -8.90 9.91 12.47
C TYR A 464 -7.89 10.80 11.78
N SER A 465 -8.32 11.42 10.70
CA SER A 465 -7.52 12.37 9.94
C SER A 465 -8.32 13.64 9.69
N ARG A 466 -7.64 14.78 9.77
CA ARG A 466 -8.21 16.08 9.43
C ARG A 466 -7.30 16.85 8.51
N PHE A 467 -7.85 17.26 7.38
CA PHE A 467 -7.19 18.17 6.45
C PHE A 467 -7.70 19.60 6.68
N PHE A 468 -6.79 20.50 6.95
CA PHE A 468 -6.99 21.93 7.06
C PHE A 468 -6.64 22.58 5.73
N THR A 469 -7.58 23.25 5.10
CA THR A 469 -7.37 23.87 3.79
C THR A 469 -6.52 25.12 3.88
N GLY A 470 -5.65 25.32 2.87
CA GLY A 470 -4.78 26.49 2.76
C GLY A 470 -5.24 27.48 1.69
N GLU A 471 -4.52 28.59 1.57
CA GLU A 471 -4.84 29.74 0.70
C GLU A 471 -5.05 29.35 -0.76
N PHE A 472 -4.32 28.33 -1.27
CA PHE A 472 -4.49 27.89 -2.65
C PHE A 472 -5.88 27.29 -2.86
N LEU A 473 -6.38 26.47 -1.94
CA LEU A 473 -7.71 25.85 -2.02
C LEU A 473 -8.81 26.89 -1.88
N ASP A 474 -8.67 27.84 -0.94
CA ASP A 474 -9.58 28.95 -0.72
C ASP A 474 -9.80 29.79 -2.01
N LYS A 475 -8.69 30.14 -2.70
CA LYS A 475 -8.76 30.96 -3.92
C LYS A 475 -9.15 30.19 -5.18
N THR A 476 -9.21 28.87 -5.14
CA THR A 476 -9.45 28.06 -6.35
C THR A 476 -10.76 27.27 -6.33
N GLY A 477 -11.57 27.38 -5.28
CA GLY A 477 -12.89 26.73 -5.22
C GLY A 477 -13.34 26.42 -3.80
N LYS A 478 -14.16 25.37 -3.62
CA LYS A 478 -14.60 24.94 -2.28
C LYS A 478 -13.40 24.55 -1.43
N ASP A 479 -13.41 24.97 -0.17
CA ASP A 479 -12.26 25.00 0.75
C ASP A 479 -12.62 24.52 2.18
N LYS A 480 -13.61 23.66 2.31
CA LYS A 480 -14.03 23.14 3.61
C LYS A 480 -12.98 22.14 4.13
N ASP A 481 -12.61 22.30 5.39
CA ASP A 481 -11.81 21.27 6.07
C ASP A 481 -12.50 19.92 5.98
N SER A 482 -11.73 18.89 5.70
CA SER A 482 -12.21 17.52 5.54
C SER A 482 -11.81 16.67 6.74
N ASP A 483 -12.74 15.85 7.22
CA ASP A 483 -12.45 14.84 8.25
C ASP A 483 -12.66 13.44 7.68
N PHE A 484 -11.79 12.52 8.07
CA PHE A 484 -11.86 11.11 7.73
C PHE A 484 -11.73 10.25 8.97
N TYR A 485 -12.65 9.31 9.13
CA TYR A 485 -12.65 8.33 10.21
C TYR A 485 -12.69 6.93 9.60
N TYR A 486 -11.94 6.02 10.18
CA TYR A 486 -12.03 4.62 9.81
C TYR A 486 -11.82 3.71 11.00
N VAL A 487 -12.44 2.54 10.93
CA VAL A 487 -12.23 1.42 11.85
C VAL A 487 -12.26 0.13 11.06
N ALA A 488 -11.33 -0.76 11.35
CA ALA A 488 -11.25 -2.02 10.65
C ALA A 488 -10.89 -3.17 11.59
N ILE A 489 -11.37 -4.36 11.21
CA ILE A 489 -10.91 -5.63 11.74
C ILE A 489 -10.47 -6.51 10.58
N GLN A 490 -9.36 -7.18 10.75
CA GLN A 490 -8.81 -8.08 9.75
C GLN A 490 -8.47 -9.41 10.43
N TYR A 491 -8.97 -10.48 9.84
CA TYR A 491 -8.62 -11.84 10.19
C TYR A 491 -7.73 -12.44 9.10
N THR A 492 -6.65 -13.11 9.49
CA THR A 492 -5.71 -13.73 8.56
C THR A 492 -5.35 -15.13 9.07
N PHE A 493 -5.38 -16.10 8.19
CA PHE A 493 -4.94 -17.48 8.50
C PHE A 493 -4.07 -18.05 7.40
#